data_faf680e0cb985a6825b6467326f968ac
#
_entry.id   faf680e0cb985a6825b6467326f968ac
#
_cell.length_a   1.000
_cell.length_b   1.000
_cell.length_c   1.000
_cell.angle_alpha   90.00
_cell.angle_beta   90.00
_cell.angle_gamma   90.00
#
_symmetry.space_group_name_H-M   'P 1'
#
loop_
_entity.id
_entity.type
_entity.pdbx_description
1 polymer ?
#
loop_
_entity_poly.entity_id
_entity_poly.type
_entity_poly.pdbx_seq_one_letter_code
_entity_poly.pdbx_strand_id
1 'polypeptide(L)'
;RLPDAADGKGRGGARYGRTGIIHTPHGDIRTPAFVPVGTQAAMKAVLPEQMRDLGAQCLLANAFHLFERPGEDVLDAAGGLAKFMNWNGPTFTDSGGFQVMSLGVGFKKTLAMDVTGMKSDEVIAKGKERMAWVDEDGVTFKSPLNGDQHRFSAEISMGIQHKLGADIMFAFDELTTLMNTRGYQEQSVERTYRWAQRCVAEHKRLTEERLGKPYQALYGVVQGANYEDLRRHAAAQIASLDFDGVGIGGAIEKRIIGDTCAWICDEMPENRPRHVLGIAAVDDIFACVENGGDTFDCVAPA
;
A
#
# COMPACT_ATOMS: atom_id res chain seq x y z
N ARG A 1 -14.79 -15.95 -9.90
CA ARG A 1 -14.18 -15.51 -11.18
C ARG A 1 -15.24 -14.84 -12.05
N LEU A 2 -14.85 -13.79 -12.79
CA LEU A 2 -15.73 -13.18 -13.78
C LEU A 2 -15.85 -14.11 -14.99
N PRO A 3 -17.03 -14.22 -15.64
CA PRO A 3 -17.18 -15.04 -16.83
C PRO A 3 -16.27 -14.51 -17.96
N ASP A 4 -15.67 -15.44 -18.70
CA ASP A 4 -14.89 -15.11 -19.90
C ASP A 4 -15.77 -14.31 -20.88
N ALA A 5 -15.20 -13.28 -21.53
CA ALA A 5 -15.90 -12.56 -22.58
C ALA A 5 -16.25 -13.54 -23.71
N ALA A 6 -17.53 -13.59 -24.08
CA ALA A 6 -18.12 -14.64 -24.91
C ALA A 6 -17.65 -14.68 -26.39
N ASP A 7 -16.72 -13.82 -26.81
CA ASP A 7 -16.37 -13.62 -28.23
C ASP A 7 -14.92 -13.93 -28.62
N GLY A 8 -14.09 -14.45 -27.73
CA GLY A 8 -12.76 -15.02 -28.06
C GLY A 8 -11.78 -14.09 -28.78
N LYS A 9 -12.09 -12.78 -28.86
CA LYS A 9 -11.28 -11.77 -29.55
C LYS A 9 -10.81 -10.62 -28.67
N GLY A 10 -11.05 -10.69 -27.35
CA GLY A 10 -10.43 -9.80 -26.36
C GLY A 10 -8.94 -10.13 -26.21
N ARG A 11 -8.10 -9.15 -26.11
CA ARG A 11 -6.72 -9.31 -25.66
C ARG A 11 -6.74 -10.04 -24.34
N GLY A 12 -6.36 -11.32 -24.29
CA GLY A 12 -6.29 -12.23 -23.14
C GLY A 12 -7.52 -12.12 -22.23
N GLY A 13 -8.42 -13.09 -22.26
CA GLY A 13 -9.62 -13.11 -21.40
C GLY A 13 -9.26 -12.85 -19.95
N ALA A 14 -10.21 -12.32 -19.15
CA ALA A 14 -10.07 -11.97 -17.74
C ALA A 14 -9.57 -13.15 -16.92
N ARG A 15 -8.25 -13.39 -16.93
CA ARG A 15 -7.62 -14.61 -16.41
C ARG A 15 -7.81 -14.74 -14.90
N TYR A 16 -7.79 -13.60 -14.20
CA TYR A 16 -7.84 -13.54 -12.74
C TYR A 16 -8.96 -12.66 -12.19
N GLY A 17 -9.74 -12.01 -13.06
CA GLY A 17 -10.86 -11.16 -12.64
C GLY A 17 -11.85 -11.93 -11.79
N ARG A 18 -12.23 -11.37 -10.63
CA ARG A 18 -13.10 -12.03 -9.66
C ARG A 18 -13.93 -11.04 -8.87
N THR A 19 -14.98 -11.56 -8.25
CA THR A 19 -15.70 -10.88 -7.17
C THR A 19 -15.53 -11.67 -5.88
N GLY A 20 -15.59 -11.00 -4.74
CA GLY A 20 -15.42 -11.64 -3.44
C GLY A 20 -15.91 -10.76 -2.30
N ILE A 21 -15.68 -11.22 -1.09
CA ILE A 21 -15.95 -10.49 0.14
C ILE A 21 -14.71 -10.63 1.04
N ILE A 22 -14.18 -9.50 1.51
CA ILE A 22 -13.17 -9.46 2.56
C ILE A 22 -13.93 -9.23 3.87
N HIS A 23 -13.88 -10.20 4.76
CA HIS A 23 -14.48 -10.09 6.09
C HIS A 23 -13.52 -9.40 7.05
N THR A 24 -13.96 -8.35 7.71
CA THR A 24 -13.20 -7.63 8.73
C THR A 24 -13.98 -7.50 10.03
N PRO A 25 -13.34 -7.22 11.18
CA PRO A 25 -14.06 -7.01 12.44
C PRO A 25 -15.08 -5.88 12.40
N HIS A 26 -14.90 -4.86 11.55
CA HIS A 26 -15.81 -3.72 11.45
C HIS A 26 -16.74 -3.78 10.22
N GLY A 27 -16.80 -4.91 9.52
CA GLY A 27 -17.73 -5.15 8.42
C GLY A 27 -17.09 -5.76 7.19
N ASP A 28 -17.91 -6.04 6.19
CA ASP A 28 -17.51 -6.68 4.95
C ASP A 28 -17.16 -5.66 3.88
N ILE A 29 -16.14 -6.00 3.06
CA ILE A 29 -15.79 -5.25 1.86
C ILE A 29 -16.07 -6.14 0.65
N ARG A 30 -17.03 -5.77 -0.18
CA ARG A 30 -17.34 -6.46 -1.43
C ARG A 30 -16.37 -6.00 -2.50
N THR A 31 -15.70 -6.94 -3.13
CA THR A 31 -14.70 -6.65 -4.16
C THR A 31 -15.21 -6.92 -5.57
N PRO A 32 -14.75 -6.18 -6.59
CA PRO A 32 -13.77 -5.08 -6.52
C PRO A 32 -14.28 -3.86 -5.76
N ALA A 33 -13.37 -3.16 -5.04
CA ALA A 33 -13.73 -1.96 -4.29
C ALA A 33 -12.65 -0.88 -4.37
N PHE A 34 -13.08 0.39 -4.43
CA PHE A 34 -12.20 1.53 -4.25
C PHE A 34 -12.16 1.96 -2.78
N VAL A 35 -10.98 2.26 -2.28
CA VAL A 35 -10.70 2.68 -0.90
C VAL A 35 -10.32 4.16 -0.89
N PRO A 36 -11.25 5.08 -0.61
CA PRO A 36 -10.92 6.50 -0.52
C PRO A 36 -9.91 6.79 0.59
N VAL A 37 -9.00 7.73 0.34
CA VAL A 37 -7.91 8.05 1.25
C VAL A 37 -8.21 9.31 2.04
N GLY A 38 -8.35 9.18 3.36
CA GLY A 38 -8.39 10.26 4.32
C GLY A 38 -7.03 10.43 5.00
N THR A 39 -6.11 11.15 4.38
CA THR A 39 -4.67 11.21 4.72
C THR A 39 -4.40 11.41 6.22
N GLN A 40 -5.12 12.33 6.88
CA GLN A 40 -4.99 12.64 8.31
C GLN A 40 -6.24 12.21 9.08
N ALA A 41 -6.75 11.03 8.81
CA ALA A 41 -8.00 10.53 9.38
C ALA A 41 -9.22 11.44 9.10
N ALA A 42 -9.20 12.16 7.99
CA ALA A 42 -10.29 13.03 7.55
C ALA A 42 -10.34 13.12 6.03
N MET A 43 -11.53 13.11 5.48
CA MET A 43 -11.80 13.43 4.08
C MET A 43 -12.00 14.94 3.94
N LYS A 44 -11.28 15.59 3.00
CA LYS A 44 -11.41 17.04 2.84
C LYS A 44 -12.80 17.42 2.36
N ALA A 45 -13.45 18.34 3.12
CA ALA A 45 -14.77 18.89 2.83
C ALA A 45 -15.90 17.83 2.69
N VAL A 46 -15.69 16.60 3.16
CA VAL A 46 -16.68 15.53 3.12
C VAL A 46 -16.78 14.87 4.49
N LEU A 47 -17.99 14.77 5.03
CA LEU A 47 -18.23 14.07 6.29
C LEU A 47 -18.21 12.54 6.10
N PRO A 48 -17.86 11.76 7.15
CA PRO A 48 -17.87 10.30 7.08
C PRO A 48 -19.21 9.71 6.65
N GLU A 49 -20.33 10.32 7.10
CA GLU A 49 -21.68 9.91 6.71
C GLU A 49 -21.90 10.09 5.20
N GLN A 50 -21.44 11.18 4.62
CA GLN A 50 -21.53 11.44 3.17
C GLN A 50 -20.68 10.44 2.38
N MET A 51 -19.52 10.02 2.89
CA MET A 51 -18.71 8.97 2.25
C MET A 51 -19.49 7.64 2.17
N ARG A 52 -20.26 7.32 3.20
CA ARG A 52 -21.15 6.14 3.20
C ARG A 52 -22.26 6.28 2.17
N ASP A 53 -22.92 7.43 2.11
CA ASP A 53 -23.98 7.72 1.14
C ASP A 53 -23.46 7.64 -0.31
N LEU A 54 -22.19 7.98 -0.55
CA LEU A 54 -21.50 7.82 -1.83
C LEU A 54 -21.12 6.36 -2.13
N GLY A 55 -21.31 5.43 -1.19
CA GLY A 55 -21.05 4.00 -1.37
C GLY A 55 -19.65 3.55 -0.96
N ALA A 56 -18.86 4.37 -0.27
CA ALA A 56 -17.59 3.92 0.29
C ALA A 56 -17.83 2.81 1.32
N GLN A 57 -17.17 1.67 1.15
CA GLN A 57 -17.27 0.53 2.07
C GLN A 57 -16.17 0.55 3.13
N CYS A 58 -15.05 1.18 2.85
CA CYS A 58 -13.86 1.28 3.70
C CYS A 58 -13.12 2.57 3.42
N LEU A 59 -12.26 3.01 4.34
CA LEU A 59 -11.43 4.20 4.20
C LEU A 59 -9.98 3.85 4.53
N LEU A 60 -9.01 4.56 3.91
CA LEU A 60 -7.59 4.44 4.22
C LEU A 60 -7.08 5.73 4.86
N ALA A 61 -6.22 5.61 5.87
CA ALA A 61 -5.45 6.74 6.41
C ALA A 61 -3.95 6.42 6.42
N ASN A 62 -3.14 7.46 6.28
CA ASN A 62 -1.70 7.28 6.14
C ASN A 62 -0.99 7.28 7.51
N ALA A 63 -0.33 6.17 7.84
CA ALA A 63 0.33 5.98 9.12
C ALA A 63 1.40 7.05 9.40
N PHE A 64 2.20 7.43 8.40
CA PHE A 64 3.19 8.48 8.53
C PHE A 64 2.58 9.82 8.99
N HIS A 65 1.50 10.25 8.32
CA HIS A 65 0.85 11.53 8.67
C HIS A 65 0.21 11.50 10.04
N LEU A 66 -0.32 10.36 10.46
CA LEU A 66 -0.92 10.18 11.78
C LEU A 66 0.14 10.05 12.89
N PHE A 67 1.29 9.47 12.59
CA PHE A 67 2.47 9.50 13.48
C PHE A 67 2.97 10.92 13.70
N GLU A 68 3.10 11.72 12.63
CA GLU A 68 3.51 13.13 12.71
C GLU A 68 2.48 13.98 13.48
N ARG A 69 1.20 13.77 13.23
CA ARG A 69 0.10 14.52 13.85
C ARG A 69 -1.23 13.76 13.74
N PRO A 70 -1.94 13.48 14.84
CA PRO A 70 -1.68 13.94 16.22
C PRO A 70 -0.73 13.03 17.01
N GLY A 71 -0.23 11.94 16.44
CA GLY A 71 0.52 10.87 17.07
C GLY A 71 -0.33 9.65 17.32
N GLU A 72 0.27 8.46 17.16
CA GLU A 72 -0.42 7.18 17.25
C GLU A 72 -0.99 6.89 18.65
N ASP A 73 -0.37 7.44 19.71
CA ASP A 73 -0.87 7.29 21.09
C ASP A 73 -2.21 8.02 21.29
N VAL A 74 -2.42 9.15 20.62
CA VAL A 74 -3.69 9.88 20.66
C VAL A 74 -4.81 9.07 20.01
N LEU A 75 -4.50 8.40 18.89
CA LEU A 75 -5.47 7.55 18.21
C LEU A 75 -5.80 6.29 19.00
N ASP A 76 -4.79 5.66 19.63
CA ASP A 76 -5.02 4.50 20.50
C ASP A 76 -5.91 4.88 21.70
N ALA A 77 -5.63 6.00 22.34
CA ALA A 77 -6.45 6.54 23.44
C ALA A 77 -7.89 6.90 23.01
N ALA A 78 -8.08 7.34 21.76
CA ALA A 78 -9.39 7.61 21.19
C ALA A 78 -10.17 6.30 20.84
N GLY A 79 -9.53 5.16 20.91
CA GLY A 79 -10.12 3.86 20.61
C GLY A 79 -9.93 3.39 19.17
N GLY A 80 -8.90 3.91 18.51
CA GLY A 80 -8.46 3.53 17.17
C GLY A 80 -8.97 4.43 16.06
N LEU A 81 -8.42 4.20 14.86
CA LEU A 81 -8.64 5.03 13.67
C LEU A 81 -10.13 5.21 13.32
N ALA A 82 -10.90 4.14 13.29
CA ALA A 82 -12.31 4.19 12.92
C ALA A 82 -13.11 5.13 13.86
N LYS A 83 -12.88 5.01 15.17
CA LYS A 83 -13.53 5.90 16.16
C LYS A 83 -13.06 7.34 16.02
N PHE A 84 -11.76 7.55 15.83
CA PHE A 84 -11.19 8.89 15.65
C PHE A 84 -11.75 9.59 14.40
N MET A 85 -11.95 8.85 13.32
CA MET A 85 -12.56 9.34 12.07
C MET A 85 -14.08 9.50 12.15
N ASN A 86 -14.76 9.03 13.19
CA ASN A 86 -16.21 8.84 13.22
C ASN A 86 -16.71 7.97 12.06
N TRP A 87 -15.90 6.99 11.67
CA TRP A 87 -16.22 6.03 10.62
C TRP A 87 -16.66 4.70 11.23
N ASN A 88 -17.83 4.21 10.83
CA ASN A 88 -18.37 2.96 11.35
C ASN A 88 -18.28 1.84 10.29
N GLY A 89 -17.08 1.52 9.87
CA GLY A 89 -16.79 0.51 8.86
C GLY A 89 -15.30 0.16 8.84
N PRO A 90 -14.88 -0.74 7.93
CA PRO A 90 -13.49 -1.15 7.78
C PRO A 90 -12.55 0.00 7.48
N THR A 91 -11.33 -0.10 8.01
CA THR A 91 -10.27 0.86 7.76
C THR A 91 -8.98 0.17 7.32
N PHE A 92 -8.20 0.91 6.55
CA PHE A 92 -6.84 0.55 6.12
C PHE A 92 -5.84 1.57 6.67
N THR A 93 -4.61 1.11 6.93
CA THR A 93 -3.43 1.99 7.08
C THR A 93 -2.34 1.54 6.13
N ASP A 94 -1.64 2.50 5.52
CA ASP A 94 -0.39 2.20 4.83
C ASP A 94 0.77 1.99 5.83
N SER A 95 1.93 1.55 5.32
CA SER A 95 3.13 1.33 6.14
C SER A 95 3.85 2.61 6.56
N GLY A 96 3.53 3.75 5.93
CA GLY A 96 4.29 4.99 6.02
C GLY A 96 5.54 5.03 5.12
N GLY A 97 5.93 3.92 4.52
CA GLY A 97 7.15 3.79 3.70
C GLY A 97 7.18 4.74 2.51
N PHE A 98 6.06 4.86 1.79
CA PHE A 98 5.94 5.78 0.66
C PHE A 98 6.28 7.22 1.05
N GLN A 99 5.66 7.75 2.11
CA GLN A 99 5.82 9.13 2.54
C GLN A 99 7.25 9.39 3.02
N VAL A 100 7.79 8.48 3.83
CA VAL A 100 9.15 8.60 4.37
C VAL A 100 10.19 8.59 3.25
N MET A 101 10.08 7.67 2.29
CA MET A 101 11.04 7.59 1.18
C MET A 101 10.86 8.74 0.19
N SER A 102 9.65 9.25 0.02
CA SER A 102 9.36 10.41 -0.82
C SER A 102 10.06 11.69 -0.34
N LEU A 103 10.34 11.82 0.95
CA LEU A 103 11.13 12.92 1.51
C LEU A 103 12.59 12.89 1.03
N GLY A 104 13.11 11.70 0.66
CA GLY A 104 14.50 11.53 0.22
C GLY A 104 14.81 12.01 -1.19
N VAL A 105 13.81 12.17 -2.06
CA VAL A 105 14.02 12.28 -3.51
C VAL A 105 13.37 13.50 -4.18
N GLY A 106 12.64 14.36 -3.49
CA GLY A 106 11.94 15.48 -4.14
C GLY A 106 10.83 15.01 -5.12
N PHE A 107 10.08 14.09 -4.76
CA PHE A 107 9.31 13.07 -5.46
C PHE A 107 8.18 13.50 -6.41
N LYS A 108 7.80 14.76 -6.50
CA LYS A 108 6.61 15.13 -7.30
C LYS A 108 6.67 14.75 -8.79
N LYS A 109 7.88 14.50 -9.34
CA LYS A 109 8.04 14.08 -10.75
C LYS A 109 8.49 12.64 -10.96
N THR A 110 9.06 11.99 -9.95
CA THR A 110 9.70 10.66 -10.07
C THR A 110 8.75 9.47 -9.90
N LEU A 111 7.57 9.72 -9.36
CA LEU A 111 6.48 8.73 -9.30
C LEU A 111 5.49 8.87 -10.47
N ALA A 112 5.79 9.73 -11.45
CA ALA A 112 5.00 9.75 -12.66
C ALA A 112 5.02 8.35 -13.28
N MET A 113 3.85 7.74 -13.42
CA MET A 113 3.66 6.45 -14.11
C MET A 113 3.95 6.57 -15.63
N ASP A 114 4.24 7.78 -16.09
CA ASP A 114 4.67 8.09 -17.45
C ASP A 114 6.00 8.83 -17.40
N VAL A 115 7.08 8.09 -17.67
CA VAL A 115 8.47 8.61 -17.73
C VAL A 115 8.91 8.94 -19.18
N THR A 116 7.99 8.83 -20.14
CA THR A 116 8.26 9.15 -21.55
C THR A 116 8.67 10.61 -21.69
N GLY A 117 9.93 10.84 -22.08
CA GLY A 117 10.50 12.18 -22.30
C GLY A 117 11.20 12.84 -21.11
N MET A 118 11.30 12.20 -19.95
CA MET A 118 12.06 12.72 -18.79
C MET A 118 13.57 12.48 -18.98
N LYS A 119 14.38 13.53 -18.80
CA LYS A 119 15.84 13.41 -18.76
C LYS A 119 16.28 13.05 -17.34
N SER A 120 17.34 12.22 -17.21
CA SER A 120 17.90 11.78 -15.92
C SER A 120 18.25 12.92 -14.96
N ASP A 121 18.57 14.10 -15.50
CA ASP A 121 18.96 15.28 -14.73
C ASP A 121 17.76 16.03 -14.09
N GLU A 122 16.53 15.73 -14.51
CA GLU A 122 15.31 16.33 -13.95
C GLU A 122 14.78 15.57 -12.72
N VAL A 123 15.34 14.42 -12.44
CA VAL A 123 14.90 13.48 -11.38
C VAL A 123 15.32 13.92 -9.98
N ILE A 124 16.45 14.61 -9.87
CA ILE A 124 16.93 15.19 -8.62
C ILE A 124 16.75 16.70 -8.70
N ALA A 125 15.82 17.26 -7.95
CA ALA A 125 15.69 18.71 -7.85
C ALA A 125 17.00 19.29 -7.33
N LYS A 126 17.81 19.86 -8.22
CA LYS A 126 19.08 20.52 -7.87
C LYS A 126 18.83 21.50 -6.71
N GLY A 127 19.52 21.30 -5.59
CA GLY A 127 19.52 22.20 -4.45
C GLY A 127 18.53 21.87 -3.33
N LYS A 128 17.81 20.74 -3.36
CA LYS A 128 17.04 20.27 -2.19
C LYS A 128 17.87 19.35 -1.31
N GLU A 129 17.86 19.62 -0.01
CA GLU A 129 18.47 18.74 0.99
C GLU A 129 17.80 17.38 0.97
N ARG A 130 18.58 16.30 0.99
CA ARG A 130 18.05 14.94 1.14
C ARG A 130 17.51 14.79 2.55
N MET A 131 16.24 14.40 2.67
CA MET A 131 15.55 14.30 3.96
C MET A 131 15.31 12.86 4.43
N ALA A 132 15.71 11.84 3.64
CA ALA A 132 15.58 10.45 4.04
C ALA A 132 16.73 9.58 3.51
N TRP A 133 17.14 8.59 4.33
CA TRP A 133 18.23 7.65 4.07
C TRP A 133 17.80 6.24 4.40
N VAL A 134 17.89 5.34 3.42
CA VAL A 134 17.56 3.91 3.55
C VAL A 134 18.83 3.14 3.89
N ASP A 135 18.72 2.21 4.83
CA ASP A 135 19.72 1.20 5.16
C ASP A 135 19.09 -0.19 5.34
N GLU A 136 19.84 -1.18 5.78
CA GLU A 136 19.33 -2.55 5.96
C GLU A 136 18.28 -2.66 7.07
N ASP A 137 18.32 -1.79 8.06
CA ASP A 137 17.43 -1.85 9.22
C ASP A 137 16.16 -1.00 9.07
N GLY A 138 16.14 -0.06 8.12
CA GLY A 138 14.99 0.82 7.91
C GLY A 138 15.33 2.12 7.21
N VAL A 139 14.60 3.18 7.54
CA VAL A 139 14.74 4.51 6.95
C VAL A 139 14.84 5.57 8.04
N THR A 140 15.91 6.35 7.99
CA THR A 140 16.06 7.55 8.81
C THR A 140 15.61 8.76 8.01
N PHE A 141 14.80 9.64 8.57
CA PHE A 141 14.29 10.82 7.88
C PHE A 141 14.17 12.03 8.79
N LYS A 142 14.11 13.23 8.18
CA LYS A 142 13.80 14.47 8.87
C LYS A 142 12.32 14.80 8.67
N SER A 143 11.62 15.09 9.76
CA SER A 143 10.23 15.53 9.72
C SER A 143 10.09 16.82 8.90
N PRO A 144 9.16 16.87 7.94
CA PRO A 144 8.88 18.11 7.20
C PRO A 144 8.16 19.17 8.05
N LEU A 145 7.65 18.80 9.24
CA LEU A 145 6.91 19.72 10.11
C LEU A 145 7.84 20.53 11.01
N ASN A 146 8.83 19.91 11.62
CA ASN A 146 9.68 20.49 12.64
C ASN A 146 11.19 20.27 12.43
N GLY A 147 11.58 19.43 11.45
CA GLY A 147 12.96 19.11 11.16
C GLY A 147 13.58 18.05 12.07
N ASP A 148 12.84 17.49 13.01
CA ASP A 148 13.31 16.44 13.89
C ASP A 148 13.66 15.18 13.11
N GLN A 149 14.69 14.47 13.59
CA GLN A 149 15.11 13.21 12.98
C GLN A 149 14.33 12.05 13.60
N HIS A 150 13.72 11.26 12.73
CA HIS A 150 12.98 10.06 13.07
C HIS A 150 13.53 8.84 12.32
N ARG A 151 13.16 7.66 12.81
CA ARG A 151 13.46 6.40 12.17
C ARG A 151 12.21 5.55 12.03
N PHE A 152 12.04 4.97 10.84
CA PHE A 152 11.06 3.90 10.59
C PHE A 152 11.81 2.60 10.29
N SER A 153 11.33 1.52 10.88
CA SER A 153 11.72 0.14 10.60
C SER A 153 10.47 -0.72 10.48
N ALA A 154 10.64 -1.98 10.14
CA ALA A 154 9.55 -2.95 10.14
C ALA A 154 8.78 -2.94 11.47
N GLU A 155 9.49 -3.01 12.59
CA GLU A 155 8.90 -3.07 13.94
C GLU A 155 8.22 -1.76 14.33
N ILE A 156 8.84 -0.61 14.01
CA ILE A 156 8.27 0.71 14.33
C ILE A 156 6.98 0.92 13.53
N SER A 157 6.97 0.61 12.23
CA SER A 157 5.78 0.70 11.39
C SER A 157 4.66 -0.21 11.92
N MET A 158 4.97 -1.45 12.29
CA MET A 158 3.99 -2.35 12.89
C MET A 158 3.45 -1.80 14.22
N GLY A 159 4.31 -1.28 15.09
CA GLY A 159 3.90 -0.67 16.36
C GLY A 159 2.93 0.50 16.17
N ILE A 160 3.24 1.39 15.23
CA ILE A 160 2.37 2.52 14.88
C ILE A 160 1.02 2.01 14.38
N GLN A 161 1.00 1.13 13.37
CA GLN A 161 -0.24 0.64 12.77
C GLN A 161 -1.10 -0.17 13.76
N HIS A 162 -0.48 -0.92 14.68
CA HIS A 162 -1.19 -1.59 15.77
C HIS A 162 -1.91 -0.62 16.72
N LYS A 163 -1.30 0.52 17.05
CA LYS A 163 -1.93 1.58 17.84
C LYS A 163 -3.04 2.30 17.06
N LEU A 164 -2.85 2.51 15.77
CA LEU A 164 -3.89 3.07 14.89
C LEU A 164 -5.13 2.17 14.83
N GLY A 165 -4.97 0.85 14.91
CA GLY A 165 -6.08 -0.08 15.05
C GLY A 165 -6.93 -0.25 13.80
N ALA A 166 -6.38 -0.09 12.59
CA ALA A 166 -7.06 -0.37 11.34
C ALA A 166 -7.33 -1.87 11.17
N ASP A 167 -8.34 -2.23 10.38
CA ASP A 167 -8.67 -3.63 10.07
C ASP A 167 -7.62 -4.29 9.17
N ILE A 168 -7.04 -3.51 8.27
CA ILE A 168 -6.05 -3.97 7.30
C ILE A 168 -4.85 -3.05 7.33
N MET A 169 -3.66 -3.64 7.45
CA MET A 169 -2.36 -2.97 7.51
C MET A 169 -1.45 -3.47 6.41
N PHE A 170 -0.45 -2.68 6.05
CA PHE A 170 0.60 -3.08 5.10
C PHE A 170 1.96 -3.22 5.78
N ALA A 171 2.70 -4.25 5.39
CA ALA A 171 4.08 -4.43 5.81
C ALA A 171 4.95 -3.28 5.31
N PHE A 172 5.95 -2.90 6.11
CA PHE A 172 6.92 -1.88 5.74
C PHE A 172 7.81 -2.38 4.60
N ASP A 173 7.87 -1.63 3.52
CA ASP A 173 8.56 -1.98 2.28
C ASP A 173 9.44 -0.85 1.77
N GLU A 174 10.40 -1.15 0.91
CA GLU A 174 11.21 -0.14 0.24
C GLU A 174 10.63 0.23 -1.11
N LEU A 175 9.99 1.40 -1.17
CA LEU A 175 9.55 1.97 -2.43
C LEU A 175 10.74 2.44 -3.27
N THR A 176 10.80 1.99 -4.52
CA THR A 176 11.73 2.46 -5.53
C THR A 176 11.03 3.26 -6.62
N THR A 177 11.81 3.92 -7.47
CA THR A 177 11.32 4.66 -8.65
C THR A 177 11.70 3.93 -9.93
N LEU A 178 11.03 4.22 -11.04
CA LEU A 178 11.40 3.70 -12.36
C LEU A 178 12.79 4.15 -12.83
N MET A 179 13.39 5.15 -12.16
CA MET A 179 14.71 5.68 -12.47
C MET A 179 15.86 4.93 -11.76
N ASN A 180 15.54 4.10 -10.77
CA ASN A 180 16.53 3.26 -10.12
C ASN A 180 17.06 2.20 -11.08
N THR A 181 18.37 1.92 -10.99
CA THR A 181 18.97 0.86 -11.79
C THR A 181 18.39 -0.50 -11.45
N ARG A 182 18.43 -1.45 -12.39
CA ARG A 182 17.98 -2.82 -12.15
C ARG A 182 18.69 -3.45 -10.93
N GLY A 183 20.00 -3.28 -10.79
CA GLY A 183 20.72 -3.81 -9.62
C GLY A 183 20.27 -3.23 -8.30
N TYR A 184 19.83 -1.96 -8.27
CA TYR A 184 19.21 -1.40 -7.07
C TYR A 184 17.80 -1.98 -6.82
N GLN A 185 17.02 -2.21 -7.89
CA GLN A 185 15.70 -2.86 -7.77
C GLN A 185 15.84 -4.28 -7.18
N GLU A 186 16.83 -5.05 -7.61
CA GLU A 186 17.13 -6.37 -7.05
C GLU A 186 17.46 -6.29 -5.55
N GLN A 187 18.32 -5.38 -5.14
CA GLN A 187 18.65 -5.16 -3.73
C GLN A 187 17.43 -4.73 -2.90
N SER A 188 16.60 -3.86 -3.45
CA SER A 188 15.39 -3.36 -2.79
C SER A 188 14.35 -4.47 -2.60
N VAL A 189 14.16 -5.34 -3.57
CA VAL A 189 13.27 -6.52 -3.46
C VAL A 189 13.71 -7.42 -2.31
N GLU A 190 15.01 -7.74 -2.24
CA GLU A 190 15.55 -8.58 -1.17
C GLU A 190 15.47 -7.91 0.20
N ARG A 191 15.69 -6.60 0.29
CA ARG A 191 15.52 -5.83 1.52
C ARG A 191 14.07 -5.80 1.97
N THR A 192 13.14 -5.55 1.04
CA THR A 192 11.70 -5.60 1.30
C THR A 192 11.29 -6.97 1.84
N TYR A 193 11.83 -8.06 1.30
CA TYR A 193 11.55 -9.40 1.82
C TYR A 193 12.06 -9.59 3.26
N ARG A 194 13.27 -9.15 3.58
CA ARG A 194 13.78 -9.20 4.96
C ARG A 194 12.94 -8.37 5.92
N TRP A 195 12.49 -7.18 5.50
CA TRP A 195 11.59 -6.35 6.29
C TRP A 195 10.20 -7.00 6.44
N ALA A 196 9.70 -7.65 5.39
CA ALA A 196 8.44 -8.39 5.45
C ALA A 196 8.47 -9.52 6.50
N GLN A 197 9.57 -10.28 6.58
CA GLN A 197 9.76 -11.30 7.61
C GLN A 197 9.72 -10.69 9.03
N ARG A 198 10.38 -9.55 9.23
CA ARG A 198 10.37 -8.82 10.51
C ARG A 198 8.98 -8.26 10.83
N CYS A 199 8.25 -7.74 9.81
CA CYS A 199 6.86 -7.29 10.00
C CYS A 199 5.95 -8.43 10.47
N VAL A 200 6.04 -9.61 9.86
CA VAL A 200 5.25 -10.79 10.27
C VAL A 200 5.56 -11.20 11.70
N ALA A 201 6.85 -11.24 12.07
CA ALA A 201 7.26 -11.59 13.43
C ALA A 201 6.75 -10.59 14.46
N GLU A 202 6.89 -9.29 14.19
CA GLU A 202 6.45 -8.24 15.09
C GLU A 202 4.92 -8.14 15.16
N HIS A 203 4.23 -8.29 14.03
CA HIS A 203 2.77 -8.34 13.99
C HIS A 203 2.22 -9.47 14.86
N LYS A 204 2.81 -10.65 14.78
CA LYS A 204 2.42 -11.79 15.62
C LYS A 204 2.62 -11.47 17.11
N ARG A 205 3.78 -10.96 17.48
CA ARG A 205 4.10 -10.56 18.86
C ARG A 205 3.10 -9.53 19.41
N LEU A 206 2.85 -8.47 18.65
CA LEU A 206 1.91 -7.41 19.03
C LEU A 206 0.46 -7.91 19.08
N THR A 207 0.07 -8.81 18.20
CA THR A 207 -1.27 -9.43 18.23
C THR A 207 -1.48 -10.25 19.49
N GLU A 208 -0.48 -11.02 19.93
CA GLU A 208 -0.52 -11.78 21.17
C GLU A 208 -0.62 -10.87 22.41
N GLU A 209 -0.01 -9.68 22.39
CA GLU A 209 -0.06 -8.70 23.48
C GLU A 209 -1.38 -7.91 23.54
N ARG A 210 -2.11 -7.82 22.43
CA ARG A 210 -3.35 -7.02 22.31
C ARG A 210 -4.61 -7.78 22.73
N LEU A 211 -4.61 -8.39 23.90
CA LEU A 211 -5.76 -9.16 24.38
C LEU A 211 -7.06 -8.35 24.37
N GLY A 212 -8.10 -8.91 23.73
CA GLY A 212 -9.42 -8.30 23.66
C GLY A 212 -9.61 -7.21 22.60
N LYS A 213 -8.58 -6.84 21.82
CA LYS A 213 -8.73 -5.96 20.65
C LYS A 213 -9.03 -6.80 19.40
N PRO A 214 -9.77 -6.24 18.40
CA PRO A 214 -10.04 -6.93 17.14
C PRO A 214 -8.76 -7.32 16.40
N TYR A 215 -8.81 -8.41 15.63
CA TYR A 215 -7.73 -8.81 14.74
C TYR A 215 -7.51 -7.76 13.65
N GLN A 216 -6.25 -7.48 13.35
CA GLN A 216 -5.84 -6.64 12.23
C GLN A 216 -5.16 -7.53 11.19
N ALA A 217 -5.67 -7.54 9.95
CA ALA A 217 -5.06 -8.27 8.86
C ALA A 217 -3.77 -7.56 8.40
N LEU A 218 -2.73 -8.34 8.09
CA LEU A 218 -1.47 -7.82 7.56
C LEU A 218 -1.27 -8.24 6.11
N TYR A 219 -1.07 -7.27 5.21
CA TYR A 219 -0.77 -7.48 3.80
C TYR A 219 0.71 -7.26 3.53
N GLY A 220 1.36 -8.24 2.88
CA GLY A 220 2.72 -8.07 2.38
C GLY A 220 2.73 -7.22 1.11
N VAL A 221 3.84 -6.52 0.84
CA VAL A 221 3.95 -5.64 -0.34
C VAL A 221 4.94 -6.22 -1.36
N VAL A 222 4.50 -6.30 -2.62
CA VAL A 222 5.31 -6.77 -3.74
C VAL A 222 5.86 -5.57 -4.50
N GLN A 223 7.19 -5.46 -4.55
CA GLN A 223 7.96 -4.48 -5.31
C GLN A 223 8.54 -5.13 -6.59
N GLY A 224 9.36 -4.44 -7.38
CA GLY A 224 10.03 -4.99 -8.56
C GLY A 224 9.93 -4.12 -9.82
N ALA A 225 9.42 -2.88 -9.69
CA ALA A 225 9.27 -1.91 -10.79
C ALA A 225 8.58 -2.54 -12.02
N ASN A 226 9.15 -2.36 -13.22
CA ASN A 226 8.61 -2.90 -14.48
C ASN A 226 9.18 -4.28 -14.87
N TYR A 227 9.93 -4.94 -13.99
CA TYR A 227 10.61 -6.20 -14.31
C TYR A 227 9.75 -7.40 -13.91
N GLU A 228 9.27 -8.15 -14.88
CA GLU A 228 8.43 -9.35 -14.66
C GLU A 228 9.10 -10.35 -13.72
N ASP A 229 10.35 -10.69 -13.98
CA ASP A 229 11.11 -11.64 -13.18
C ASP A 229 11.27 -11.22 -11.72
N LEU A 230 11.50 -9.91 -11.47
CA LEU A 230 11.56 -9.38 -10.11
C LEU A 230 10.19 -9.37 -9.43
N ARG A 231 9.11 -9.02 -10.15
CA ARG A 231 7.74 -9.08 -9.63
C ARG A 231 7.33 -10.49 -9.25
N ARG A 232 7.60 -11.48 -10.10
CA ARG A 232 7.34 -12.90 -9.81
C ARG A 232 8.16 -13.38 -8.63
N HIS A 233 9.46 -13.07 -8.60
CA HIS A 233 10.33 -13.43 -7.48
C HIS A 233 9.84 -12.84 -6.16
N ALA A 234 9.59 -11.53 -6.13
CA ALA A 234 9.05 -10.85 -4.95
C ALA A 234 7.69 -11.42 -4.52
N ALA A 235 6.80 -11.72 -5.49
CA ALA A 235 5.51 -12.30 -5.20
C ALA A 235 5.63 -13.70 -4.58
N ALA A 236 6.51 -14.55 -5.09
CA ALA A 236 6.77 -15.88 -4.53
C ALA A 236 7.34 -15.78 -3.09
N GLN A 237 8.25 -14.82 -2.84
CA GLN A 237 8.77 -14.56 -1.50
C GLN A 237 7.65 -14.14 -0.53
N ILE A 238 6.81 -13.18 -0.91
CA ILE A 238 5.67 -12.73 -0.08
C ILE A 238 4.63 -13.84 0.09
N ALA A 239 4.36 -14.64 -0.94
CA ALA A 239 3.46 -15.78 -0.87
C ALA A 239 3.90 -16.83 0.16
N SER A 240 5.20 -16.98 0.38
CA SER A 240 5.78 -17.93 1.36
C SER A 240 5.63 -17.51 2.81
N LEU A 241 5.26 -16.24 3.07
CA LEU A 241 5.08 -15.70 4.41
C LEU A 241 3.60 -15.73 4.83
N ASP A 242 3.37 -15.63 6.14
CA ASP A 242 2.03 -15.69 6.74
C ASP A 242 1.36 -14.30 6.70
N PHE A 243 1.03 -13.86 5.48
CA PHE A 243 0.24 -12.66 5.24
C PHE A 243 -1.21 -13.00 4.93
N ASP A 244 -2.14 -12.16 5.35
CA ASP A 244 -3.57 -12.29 5.04
C ASP A 244 -3.90 -11.89 3.60
N GLY A 245 -3.12 -10.99 3.03
CA GLY A 245 -3.29 -10.48 1.67
C GLY A 245 -1.99 -9.93 1.10
N VAL A 246 -2.09 -9.30 -0.06
CA VAL A 246 -0.94 -8.73 -0.76
C VAL A 246 -1.25 -7.32 -1.29
N GLY A 247 -0.30 -6.40 -1.13
CA GLY A 247 -0.25 -5.10 -1.77
C GLY A 247 0.63 -5.15 -3.01
N ILE A 248 0.13 -4.65 -4.12
CA ILE A 248 0.89 -4.46 -5.36
C ILE A 248 1.38 -3.03 -5.36
N GLY A 249 2.65 -2.84 -5.00
CA GLY A 249 3.25 -1.54 -4.76
C GLY A 249 4.31 -1.14 -5.79
N GLY A 250 4.87 0.04 -5.57
CA GLY A 250 5.96 0.59 -6.37
C GLY A 250 5.52 1.37 -7.60
N ALA A 251 6.49 2.03 -8.23
CA ALA A 251 6.28 2.69 -9.50
C ALA A 251 6.10 1.66 -10.61
N ILE A 252 5.01 1.76 -11.36
CA ILE A 252 4.63 0.87 -12.46
C ILE A 252 4.19 1.72 -13.63
N GLU A 253 4.70 1.44 -14.83
CA GLU A 253 4.19 2.11 -16.03
C GLU A 253 2.75 1.71 -16.30
N LYS A 254 1.90 2.68 -16.65
CA LYS A 254 0.47 2.46 -16.93
C LYS A 254 0.21 1.34 -17.94
N ARG A 255 1.01 1.30 -19.02
CA ARG A 255 0.86 0.34 -20.11
C ARG A 255 0.99 -1.13 -19.69
N ILE A 256 1.64 -1.43 -18.56
CA ILE A 256 1.89 -2.80 -18.06
C ILE A 256 1.25 -3.07 -16.71
N ILE A 257 0.38 -2.18 -16.21
CA ILE A 257 -0.19 -2.33 -14.87
C ILE A 257 -1.05 -3.60 -14.75
N GLY A 258 -1.82 -3.92 -15.79
CA GLY A 258 -2.58 -5.17 -15.87
C GLY A 258 -1.68 -6.39 -15.89
N ASP A 259 -0.63 -6.37 -16.72
CA ASP A 259 0.36 -7.46 -16.79
C ASP A 259 1.04 -7.66 -15.44
N THR A 260 1.40 -6.56 -14.76
CA THR A 260 2.01 -6.62 -13.42
C THR A 260 1.08 -7.29 -12.41
N CYS A 261 -0.21 -6.99 -12.43
CA CYS A 261 -1.20 -7.69 -11.61
C CYS A 261 -1.23 -9.19 -11.93
N ALA A 262 -1.25 -9.56 -13.22
CA ALA A 262 -1.27 -10.96 -13.66
C ALA A 262 -0.01 -11.72 -13.20
N TRP A 263 1.19 -11.15 -13.36
CA TRP A 263 2.45 -11.78 -12.93
C TRP A 263 2.46 -12.08 -11.43
N ILE A 264 1.92 -11.15 -10.62
CA ILE A 264 1.83 -11.33 -9.17
C ILE A 264 0.76 -12.36 -8.83
N CYS A 265 -0.39 -12.34 -9.51
CA CYS A 265 -1.47 -13.30 -9.27
C CYS A 265 -1.07 -14.73 -9.63
N ASP A 266 -0.16 -14.95 -10.59
CA ASP A 266 0.39 -16.27 -10.92
C ASP A 266 1.08 -16.94 -9.72
N GLU A 267 1.70 -16.14 -8.85
CA GLU A 267 2.50 -16.61 -7.70
C GLU A 267 1.69 -16.60 -6.38
N MET A 268 0.49 -15.98 -6.36
CA MET A 268 -0.29 -15.81 -5.14
C MET A 268 -1.37 -16.87 -4.96
N PRO A 269 -1.59 -17.36 -3.72
CA PRO A 269 -2.76 -18.17 -3.41
C PRO A 269 -4.06 -17.46 -3.78
N GLU A 270 -5.03 -18.18 -4.35
CA GLU A 270 -6.28 -17.60 -4.86
C GLU A 270 -7.11 -16.93 -3.75
N ASN A 271 -7.04 -17.45 -2.54
CA ASN A 271 -7.81 -16.95 -1.39
C ASN A 271 -7.25 -15.68 -0.75
N ARG A 272 -6.04 -15.22 -1.12
CA ARG A 272 -5.49 -13.96 -0.59
C ARG A 272 -6.04 -12.77 -1.38
N PRO A 273 -6.59 -11.72 -0.72
CA PRO A 273 -6.93 -10.46 -1.36
C PRO A 273 -5.71 -9.74 -1.97
N ARG A 274 -5.93 -9.03 -3.09
CA ARG A 274 -4.91 -8.23 -3.80
C ARG A 274 -5.34 -6.78 -3.81
N HIS A 275 -4.55 -5.95 -3.16
CA HIS A 275 -4.74 -4.51 -3.11
C HIS A 275 -3.72 -3.82 -4.03
N VAL A 276 -4.17 -2.99 -4.96
CA VAL A 276 -3.30 -2.25 -5.88
C VAL A 276 -3.16 -0.83 -5.38
N LEU A 277 -1.94 -0.50 -4.94
CA LEU A 277 -1.64 0.76 -4.25
C LEU A 277 -1.57 1.94 -5.23
N GLY A 278 -2.24 3.04 -4.89
CA GLY A 278 -2.09 4.32 -5.57
C GLY A 278 -2.77 4.45 -6.94
N ILE A 279 -3.76 3.60 -7.27
CA ILE A 279 -4.43 3.55 -8.57
C ILE A 279 -5.85 4.11 -8.49
N ALA A 280 -6.14 5.18 -9.28
CA ALA A 280 -7.46 5.82 -9.36
C ALA A 280 -7.98 6.05 -10.78
N ALA A 281 -7.14 5.98 -11.82
CA ALA A 281 -7.61 6.14 -13.18
C ALA A 281 -8.52 4.95 -13.56
N VAL A 282 -9.69 5.25 -14.11
CA VAL A 282 -10.74 4.25 -14.36
C VAL A 282 -10.24 3.11 -15.26
N ASP A 283 -9.55 3.43 -16.34
CA ASP A 283 -9.00 2.44 -17.27
C ASP A 283 -7.95 1.54 -16.59
N ASP A 284 -7.12 2.11 -15.69
CA ASP A 284 -6.11 1.36 -14.94
C ASP A 284 -6.77 0.41 -13.93
N ILE A 285 -7.85 0.87 -13.26
CA ILE A 285 -8.64 0.02 -12.35
C ILE A 285 -9.24 -1.16 -13.11
N PHE A 286 -9.86 -0.93 -14.27
CA PHE A 286 -10.43 -2.02 -15.09
C PHE A 286 -9.34 -3.02 -15.52
N ALA A 287 -8.19 -2.53 -16.00
CA ALA A 287 -7.07 -3.38 -16.37
C ALA A 287 -6.57 -4.23 -15.18
N CYS A 288 -6.51 -3.65 -13.98
CA CYS A 288 -6.13 -4.38 -12.77
C CYS A 288 -7.19 -5.39 -12.35
N VAL A 289 -8.49 -5.04 -12.39
CA VAL A 289 -9.60 -5.97 -12.05
C VAL A 289 -9.61 -7.18 -12.96
N GLU A 290 -9.46 -6.99 -14.28
CA GLU A 290 -9.38 -8.07 -15.26
C GLU A 290 -8.22 -9.05 -14.93
N ASN A 291 -7.17 -8.53 -14.31
CA ASN A 291 -5.95 -9.26 -13.95
C ASN A 291 -5.83 -9.58 -12.46
N GLY A 292 -6.93 -9.51 -11.70
CA GLY A 292 -7.04 -10.06 -10.35
C GLY A 292 -6.87 -9.07 -9.19
N GLY A 293 -6.85 -7.76 -9.46
CA GLY A 293 -6.92 -6.73 -8.41
C GLY A 293 -8.29 -6.70 -7.75
N ASP A 294 -8.32 -6.71 -6.42
CA ASP A 294 -9.56 -6.72 -5.63
C ASP A 294 -9.91 -5.36 -5.04
N THR A 295 -8.91 -4.62 -4.54
CA THR A 295 -9.10 -3.31 -3.92
C THR A 295 -8.07 -2.32 -4.41
N PHE A 296 -8.42 -1.02 -4.39
CA PHE A 296 -7.62 0.07 -4.97
C PHE A 296 -7.72 1.29 -4.10
N ASP A 297 -6.63 2.00 -3.89
CA ASP A 297 -6.63 3.29 -3.19
C ASP A 297 -5.99 4.39 -4.02
N CYS A 298 -6.36 5.62 -3.77
CA CYS A 298 -5.63 6.79 -4.23
C CYS A 298 -6.12 8.07 -3.53
N VAL A 299 -5.22 9.05 -3.40
CA VAL A 299 -5.56 10.40 -2.91
C VAL A 299 -6.20 11.29 -3.99
N ALA A 300 -6.19 10.89 -5.26
CA ALA A 300 -6.65 11.73 -6.37
C ALA A 300 -8.12 12.15 -6.31
N PRO A 301 -9.07 11.36 -5.76
CA PRO A 301 -10.44 11.78 -5.56
C PRO A 301 -10.71 12.66 -4.33
N ALA A 302 -9.71 12.88 -3.47
CA ALA A 302 -9.85 13.58 -2.20
C ALA A 302 -9.32 15.01 -2.22
#